data_159418149172238fb2ab36ef019c738c
#
_entry.id   159418149172238fb2ab36ef019c738c
#
_cell.length_a   1.000
_cell.length_b   1.000
_cell.length_c   1.000
_cell.angle_alpha   90.00
_cell.angle_beta   90.00
_cell.angle_gamma   90.00
#
_symmetry.space_group_name_H-M   'P 1'
#
loop_
_entity.id
_entity.type
_entity.pdbx_description
1 polymer ?
#
loop_
_entity_poly.entity_id
_entity_poly.type
_entity_poly.pdbx_seq_one_letter_code
_entity_poly.pdbx_strand_id
1 'polypeptide(L)'
;MPEKEITSHTCEVTTLQADQVKSYLHDRLFTFREVPYAFWGAAKGKLNVTAFKSGKLLVQGKDTKEWVEFFLEPEVLKKASLGYELELAPEQLEPRIGIDESGKGDFFGPLVIASVYVNESIVRALKEIGVKDSKLIKSDKKIEEIAKEIKRVPGCLVDVIALMPETYNRLYGKMRNVNEILGWGHASVLENLLCRVDAPKAISDQFARTEWTIKKHLKEKGKKIEFHQRHKAESDYAVAAASIIAREEFVRRLRQLGTKAGIDLPKGASSLVKKAAAQLIKKSLPLDAYAKMHFKTCLLYTSPSPRD
;
A
#
# COMPACT_ATOMS: atom_id res chain seq x y z
N MET A 1 8.62 -23.78 1.60
CA MET A 1 9.60 -22.69 1.86
C MET A 1 9.66 -22.50 3.36
N PRO A 2 10.80 -22.13 3.98
CA PRO A 2 10.81 -21.88 5.41
C PRO A 2 9.86 -20.71 5.72
N GLU A 3 9.01 -20.90 6.72
CA GLU A 3 8.11 -19.88 7.26
C GLU A 3 8.91 -18.60 7.57
N LYS A 4 8.43 -17.46 7.10
CA LYS A 4 9.12 -16.18 7.29
C LYS A 4 9.10 -15.84 8.77
N GLU A 5 10.25 -15.88 9.43
CA GLU A 5 10.39 -15.58 10.86
C GLU A 5 9.79 -14.19 11.17
N ILE A 6 8.79 -14.16 12.04
CA ILE A 6 8.26 -12.92 12.59
C ILE A 6 9.25 -12.43 13.63
N THR A 7 10.03 -11.41 13.27
CA THR A 7 11.06 -10.83 14.13
C THR A 7 10.65 -9.54 14.82
N SER A 8 9.42 -9.07 14.60
CA SER A 8 8.88 -7.87 15.25
C SER A 8 7.35 -7.97 15.33
N HIS A 9 6.80 -7.69 16.52
CA HIS A 9 5.37 -7.61 16.78
C HIS A 9 5.07 -6.39 17.65
N THR A 10 3.98 -5.68 17.33
CA THR A 10 3.53 -4.51 18.13
C THR A 10 2.04 -4.64 18.38
N CYS A 11 1.63 -4.50 19.63
CA CYS A 11 0.23 -4.48 20.01
C CYS A 11 -0.07 -3.37 21.02
N GLU A 12 -1.33 -3.06 21.21
CA GLU A 12 -1.78 -2.17 22.29
C GLU A 12 -1.98 -2.99 23.56
N VAL A 13 -1.58 -2.42 24.69
CA VAL A 13 -1.73 -3.03 26.02
C VAL A 13 -2.19 -1.97 27.01
N THR A 14 -3.01 -2.39 27.96
CA THR A 14 -3.34 -1.58 29.15
C THR A 14 -2.15 -1.54 30.10
N THR A 15 -2.15 -0.60 31.04
CA THR A 15 -1.11 -0.53 32.09
C THR A 15 -1.03 -1.84 32.89
N LEU A 16 -2.19 -2.42 33.24
CA LEU A 16 -2.26 -3.70 33.97
C LEU A 16 -1.62 -4.85 33.16
N GLN A 17 -1.88 -4.90 31.85
CA GLN A 17 -1.27 -5.91 30.97
C GLN A 17 0.25 -5.69 30.83
N ALA A 18 0.71 -4.45 30.75
CA ALA A 18 2.14 -4.12 30.73
C ALA A 18 2.85 -4.54 32.03
N ASP A 19 2.20 -4.39 33.18
CA ASP A 19 2.71 -4.83 34.48
C ASP A 19 2.72 -6.36 34.59
N GLN A 20 1.71 -7.04 34.07
CA GLN A 20 1.68 -8.51 33.99
C GLN A 20 2.85 -9.03 33.13
N VAL A 21 3.10 -8.42 31.97
CA VAL A 21 4.26 -8.76 31.14
C VAL A 21 5.57 -8.50 31.89
N LYS A 22 5.68 -7.36 32.57
CA LYS A 22 6.88 -7.01 33.38
C LYS A 22 7.18 -8.07 34.42
N SER A 23 6.18 -8.51 35.19
CA SER A 23 6.34 -9.55 36.21
C SER A 23 6.80 -10.86 35.59
N TYR A 24 6.15 -11.29 34.48
CA TYR A 24 6.54 -12.49 33.74
C TYR A 24 8.02 -12.46 33.29
N LEU A 25 8.48 -11.32 32.75
CA LEU A 25 9.85 -11.15 32.28
C LEU A 25 10.84 -11.13 33.44
N HIS A 26 10.46 -10.54 34.57
CA HIS A 26 11.27 -10.52 35.80
C HIS A 26 11.51 -11.94 36.32
N ASP A 27 10.45 -12.75 36.41
CA ASP A 27 10.52 -14.14 36.89
C ASP A 27 11.40 -15.02 35.99
N ARG A 28 11.57 -14.62 34.75
CA ARG A 28 12.42 -15.32 33.74
C ARG A 28 13.78 -14.69 33.56
N LEU A 29 14.20 -13.83 34.49
CA LEU A 29 15.55 -13.24 34.51
C LEU A 29 15.90 -12.45 33.24
N PHE A 30 14.95 -11.65 32.71
CA PHE A 30 15.26 -10.66 31.71
C PHE A 30 16.00 -9.48 32.29
N THR A 31 16.96 -8.92 31.54
CA THR A 31 17.68 -7.71 31.92
C THR A 31 16.84 -6.49 31.55
N PHE A 32 16.44 -5.72 32.57
CA PHE A 32 15.69 -4.49 32.36
C PHE A 32 16.62 -3.32 32.06
N ARG A 33 16.12 -2.38 31.23
CA ARG A 33 16.81 -1.14 30.86
C ARG A 33 15.84 0.02 30.71
N GLU A 34 16.32 1.22 30.91
CA GLU A 34 15.56 2.41 30.55
C GLU A 34 15.54 2.62 29.02
N VAL A 35 14.39 2.99 28.51
CA VAL A 35 14.18 3.30 27.08
C VAL A 35 13.42 4.63 27.00
N PRO A 36 13.85 5.59 26.18
CA PRO A 36 13.15 6.85 26.01
C PRO A 36 11.68 6.65 25.63
N TYR A 37 10.79 7.39 26.28
CA TYR A 37 9.32 7.32 26.08
C TYR A 37 8.67 5.97 26.41
N ALA A 38 9.38 5.06 27.07
CA ALA A 38 8.86 3.79 27.56
C ALA A 38 8.70 3.79 29.08
N PHE A 39 7.86 2.90 29.59
CA PHE A 39 7.82 2.55 31.01
C PHE A 39 9.03 1.69 31.38
N TRP A 40 9.38 0.75 30.49
CA TRP A 40 10.53 -0.15 30.63
C TRP A 40 10.88 -0.81 29.31
N GLY A 41 12.11 -1.26 29.18
CA GLY A 41 12.55 -2.22 28.18
C GLY A 41 13.21 -3.40 28.87
N ALA A 42 13.08 -4.61 28.30
CA ALA A 42 13.68 -5.82 28.83
C ALA A 42 14.26 -6.68 27.71
N ALA A 43 15.35 -7.36 27.94
CA ALA A 43 16.01 -8.21 26.95
C ALA A 43 16.54 -9.49 27.57
N LYS A 44 16.43 -10.61 26.81
CA LYS A 44 17.08 -11.89 27.13
C LYS A 44 17.33 -12.64 25.82
N GLY A 45 18.59 -13.06 25.61
CA GLY A 45 18.97 -13.78 24.40
C GLY A 45 18.65 -12.98 23.13
N LYS A 46 17.76 -13.52 22.30
CA LYS A 46 17.34 -12.92 21.02
C LYS A 46 15.98 -12.25 21.09
N LEU A 47 15.44 -12.02 22.29
CA LEU A 47 14.15 -11.38 22.50
C LEU A 47 14.32 -10.05 23.23
N ASN A 48 13.70 -8.99 22.69
CA ASN A 48 13.60 -7.67 23.30
C ASN A 48 12.12 -7.30 23.41
N VAL A 49 11.71 -6.81 24.58
CA VAL A 49 10.34 -6.37 24.86
C VAL A 49 10.39 -4.95 25.40
N THR A 50 9.59 -4.04 24.85
CA THR A 50 9.54 -2.64 25.30
C THR A 50 8.09 -2.20 25.44
N ALA A 51 7.73 -1.71 26.63
CA ALA A 51 6.42 -1.13 26.90
C ALA A 51 6.49 0.40 26.87
N PHE A 52 5.87 1.01 25.87
CA PHE A 52 5.87 2.46 25.68
C PHE A 52 4.76 3.15 26.50
N LYS A 53 5.01 4.38 26.93
CA LYS A 53 4.03 5.23 27.62
C LYS A 53 2.78 5.53 26.77
N SER A 54 2.86 5.33 25.45
CA SER A 54 1.74 5.42 24.51
C SER A 54 0.75 4.24 24.56
N GLY A 55 0.96 3.26 25.47
CA GLY A 55 0.14 2.06 25.54
C GLY A 55 0.52 0.97 24.52
N LYS A 56 1.66 1.10 23.85
CA LYS A 56 2.15 0.09 22.88
C LYS A 56 3.20 -0.80 23.53
N LEU A 57 3.09 -2.11 23.27
CA LEU A 57 4.10 -3.11 23.57
C LEU A 57 4.78 -3.53 22.26
N LEU A 58 6.10 -3.40 22.20
CA LEU A 58 6.93 -3.82 21.08
C LEU A 58 7.75 -5.05 21.49
N VAL A 59 7.66 -6.11 20.71
CA VAL A 59 8.42 -7.35 20.85
C VAL A 59 9.30 -7.52 19.63
N GLN A 60 10.60 -7.73 19.80
CA GLN A 60 11.56 -7.83 18.71
C GLN A 60 12.58 -8.95 18.92
N GLY A 61 13.01 -9.58 17.85
CA GLY A 61 14.03 -10.62 17.81
C GLY A 61 13.53 -11.93 17.23
N LYS A 62 14.41 -12.92 17.13
CA LYS A 62 14.08 -14.21 16.49
C LYS A 62 13.00 -14.99 17.23
N ASP A 63 12.95 -14.87 18.53
CA ASP A 63 12.01 -15.60 19.39
C ASP A 63 10.64 -14.89 19.52
N THR A 64 10.41 -13.82 18.70
CA THR A 64 9.19 -13.00 18.76
C THR A 64 7.93 -13.82 18.50
N LYS A 65 7.91 -14.66 17.45
CA LYS A 65 6.73 -15.46 17.07
C LYS A 65 6.32 -16.36 18.24
N GLU A 66 7.24 -17.17 18.72
CA GLU A 66 7.01 -18.14 19.80
C GLU A 66 6.53 -17.45 21.08
N TRP A 67 7.19 -16.35 21.49
CA TRP A 67 6.84 -15.63 22.69
C TRP A 67 5.46 -14.97 22.63
N VAL A 68 5.09 -14.44 21.46
CA VAL A 68 3.76 -13.83 21.25
C VAL A 68 2.67 -14.91 21.25
N GLU A 69 2.87 -15.99 20.51
CA GLU A 69 1.91 -17.06 20.31
C GLU A 69 1.63 -17.86 21.59
N PHE A 70 2.67 -18.14 22.38
CA PHE A 70 2.55 -19.00 23.57
C PHE A 70 2.45 -18.27 24.90
N PHE A 71 2.71 -16.97 24.94
CA PHE A 71 2.60 -16.20 26.17
C PHE A 71 1.76 -14.93 26.03
N LEU A 72 2.18 -13.99 25.14
CA LEU A 72 1.55 -12.66 25.10
C LEU A 72 0.05 -12.75 24.77
N GLU A 73 -0.29 -13.47 23.74
CA GLU A 73 -1.68 -13.57 23.30
C GLU A 73 -2.57 -14.37 24.25
N PRO A 74 -2.25 -15.63 24.63
CA PRO A 74 -3.12 -16.41 25.49
C PRO A 74 -3.15 -15.92 26.95
N GLU A 75 -2.01 -15.54 27.50
CA GLU A 75 -1.92 -15.25 28.94
C GLU A 75 -2.25 -13.78 29.25
N VAL A 76 -1.82 -12.84 28.42
CA VAL A 76 -1.94 -11.41 28.68
C VAL A 76 -3.09 -10.78 27.92
N LEU A 77 -3.16 -10.99 26.60
CA LEU A 77 -4.19 -10.40 25.75
C LEU A 77 -5.50 -11.18 25.75
N LYS A 78 -5.50 -12.42 26.26
CA LYS A 78 -6.64 -13.35 26.30
C LYS A 78 -7.27 -13.56 24.91
N LYS A 79 -6.44 -13.63 23.88
CA LYS A 79 -6.80 -13.88 22.49
C LYS A 79 -5.71 -14.69 21.81
N ALA A 80 -6.05 -15.43 20.74
CA ALA A 80 -5.10 -16.06 19.83
C ALA A 80 -5.31 -15.44 18.46
N SER A 81 -4.38 -14.60 18.00
CA SER A 81 -4.48 -13.91 16.72
C SER A 81 -3.29 -14.20 15.80
N LEU A 82 -2.12 -14.40 16.35
CA LEU A 82 -0.93 -14.68 15.55
C LEU A 82 -1.06 -16.07 14.90
N GLY A 83 -0.97 -16.09 13.58
CA GLY A 83 -1.20 -17.31 12.80
C GLY A 83 -2.68 -17.55 12.42
N TYR A 84 -3.65 -17.03 13.18
CA TYR A 84 -5.08 -17.18 13.01
C TYR A 84 -5.78 -15.94 12.45
N GLU A 85 -5.02 -14.99 11.85
CA GLU A 85 -5.58 -13.70 11.39
C GLU A 85 -6.69 -13.88 10.35
N LEU A 86 -6.60 -14.89 9.49
CA LEU A 86 -7.61 -15.16 8.47
C LEU A 86 -8.85 -15.87 9.06
N GLU A 87 -8.65 -16.73 10.04
CA GLU A 87 -9.72 -17.43 10.76
C GLU A 87 -10.52 -16.44 11.63
N LEU A 88 -9.87 -15.39 12.13
CA LEU A 88 -10.50 -14.31 12.92
C LEU A 88 -11.14 -13.22 12.04
N ALA A 89 -10.82 -13.21 10.74
CA ALA A 89 -11.37 -12.30 9.76
C ALA A 89 -11.88 -13.05 8.52
N PRO A 90 -12.90 -13.91 8.67
CA PRO A 90 -13.40 -14.81 7.61
C PRO A 90 -13.91 -14.04 6.39
N GLU A 91 -14.33 -12.79 6.56
CA GLU A 91 -14.72 -11.90 5.46
C GLU A 91 -13.57 -11.63 4.48
N GLN A 92 -12.31 -11.80 4.93
CA GLN A 92 -11.15 -11.69 4.05
C GLN A 92 -10.92 -12.92 3.16
N LEU A 93 -11.62 -14.02 3.43
CA LEU A 93 -11.57 -15.23 2.60
C LEU A 93 -12.62 -15.22 1.48
N GLU A 94 -13.63 -14.34 1.58
CA GLU A 94 -14.68 -14.24 0.58
C GLU A 94 -14.17 -13.73 -0.77
N PRO A 95 -14.74 -14.21 -1.90
CA PRO A 95 -14.41 -13.72 -3.24
C PRO A 95 -14.69 -12.23 -3.37
N ARG A 96 -13.71 -11.45 -3.84
CA ARG A 96 -13.84 -10.01 -4.05
C ARG A 96 -12.77 -9.44 -4.96
N ILE A 97 -12.95 -8.18 -5.36
CA ILE A 97 -11.97 -7.41 -6.11
C ILE A 97 -11.47 -6.26 -5.22
N GLY A 98 -10.16 -6.14 -5.06
CA GLY A 98 -9.50 -5.00 -4.44
C GLY A 98 -9.00 -4.03 -5.49
N ILE A 99 -9.07 -2.71 -5.22
CA ILE A 99 -8.64 -1.65 -6.16
C ILE A 99 -7.83 -0.62 -5.40
N ASP A 100 -6.72 -0.20 -6.00
CA ASP A 100 -5.88 0.89 -5.48
C ASP A 100 -5.15 1.62 -6.61
N GLU A 101 -4.52 2.77 -6.29
CA GLU A 101 -3.79 3.58 -7.24
C GLU A 101 -2.35 3.88 -6.80
N SER A 102 -1.51 4.27 -7.78
CA SER A 102 -0.16 4.80 -7.56
C SER A 102 0.13 5.96 -8.50
N GLY A 103 0.98 6.88 -8.06
CA GLY A 103 1.40 8.02 -8.88
C GLY A 103 0.53 9.27 -8.74
N LYS A 104 -0.52 9.28 -7.90
CA LYS A 104 -1.39 10.44 -7.67
C LYS A 104 -0.62 11.64 -7.12
N GLY A 105 0.31 11.42 -6.19
CA GLY A 105 1.15 12.44 -5.55
C GLY A 105 2.47 12.74 -6.26
N ASP A 106 2.73 12.09 -7.39
CA ASP A 106 3.99 12.21 -8.11
C ASP A 106 3.85 13.13 -9.32
N PHE A 107 4.76 14.09 -9.43
CA PHE A 107 4.79 15.02 -10.57
C PHE A 107 5.12 14.30 -11.87
N PHE A 108 6.17 13.49 -11.87
CA PHE A 108 6.58 12.67 -13.03
C PHE A 108 5.84 11.34 -13.08
N GLY A 109 5.80 10.77 -14.28
CA GLY A 109 5.26 9.43 -14.51
C GLY A 109 3.74 9.35 -14.60
N PRO A 110 3.21 8.15 -14.78
CA PRO A 110 1.78 7.91 -14.98
C PRO A 110 0.96 8.10 -13.70
N LEU A 111 -0.36 8.14 -13.86
CA LEU A 111 -1.30 7.70 -12.83
C LEU A 111 -1.67 6.27 -13.15
N VAL A 112 -1.44 5.37 -12.20
CA VAL A 112 -1.72 3.93 -12.37
C VAL A 112 -2.85 3.53 -11.43
N ILE A 113 -3.83 2.81 -11.95
CA ILE A 113 -4.90 2.19 -11.18
C ILE A 113 -4.83 0.69 -11.45
N ALA A 114 -4.89 -0.12 -10.40
CA ALA A 114 -4.89 -1.57 -10.50
C ALA A 114 -6.05 -2.19 -9.73
N SER A 115 -6.52 -3.33 -10.22
CA SER A 115 -7.47 -4.18 -9.51
C SER A 115 -6.98 -5.62 -9.46
N VAL A 116 -7.28 -6.32 -8.38
CA VAL A 116 -6.91 -7.71 -8.15
C VAL A 116 -8.11 -8.49 -7.61
N TYR A 117 -8.44 -9.59 -8.28
CA TYR A 117 -9.43 -10.54 -7.79
C TYR A 117 -8.80 -11.53 -6.82
N VAL A 118 -9.48 -11.80 -5.72
CA VAL A 118 -9.10 -12.82 -4.74
C VAL A 118 -10.28 -13.70 -4.34
N ASN A 119 -9.96 -14.91 -3.90
CA ASN A 119 -10.79 -15.84 -3.18
C ASN A 119 -9.98 -16.46 -2.03
N GLU A 120 -10.53 -17.38 -1.26
CA GLU A 120 -9.86 -17.99 -0.12
C GLU A 120 -8.46 -18.53 -0.46
N SER A 121 -8.34 -19.37 -1.50
CA SER A 121 -7.04 -19.97 -1.88
C SER A 121 -5.99 -18.93 -2.27
N ILE A 122 -6.43 -17.87 -2.99
CA ILE A 122 -5.57 -16.76 -3.39
C ILE A 122 -5.15 -15.94 -2.16
N VAL A 123 -6.06 -15.62 -1.24
CA VAL A 123 -5.74 -14.86 -0.02
C VAL A 123 -4.70 -15.61 0.83
N ARG A 124 -4.86 -16.92 1.00
CA ARG A 124 -3.87 -17.75 1.72
C ARG A 124 -2.50 -17.70 1.04
N ALA A 125 -2.44 -17.81 -0.29
CA ALA A 125 -1.20 -17.67 -1.04
C ALA A 125 -0.58 -16.26 -0.92
N LEU A 126 -1.40 -15.18 -0.95
CA LEU A 126 -0.93 -13.81 -0.78
C LEU A 126 -0.37 -13.57 0.63
N LYS A 127 -0.94 -14.20 1.67
CA LYS A 127 -0.40 -14.18 3.03
C LYS A 127 1.00 -14.80 3.08
N GLU A 128 1.20 -15.97 2.46
CA GLU A 128 2.51 -16.66 2.40
C GLU A 128 3.56 -15.84 1.63
N ILE A 129 3.20 -15.21 0.52
CA ILE A 129 4.06 -14.29 -0.24
C ILE A 129 4.46 -13.09 0.63
N GLY A 130 3.67 -12.78 1.67
CA GLY A 130 3.87 -11.64 2.57
C GLY A 130 3.36 -10.33 1.97
N VAL A 131 2.24 -10.41 1.25
CA VAL A 131 1.51 -9.23 0.79
C VAL A 131 1.02 -8.44 2.00
N LYS A 132 1.39 -7.18 2.05
CA LYS A 132 1.06 -6.21 3.10
C LYS A 132 0.88 -4.85 2.47
N ASP A 133 0.48 -3.87 3.27
CA ASP A 133 0.49 -2.47 2.85
C ASP A 133 1.79 -2.11 2.12
N SER A 134 1.67 -1.73 0.86
CA SER A 134 2.81 -1.40 0.00
C SER A 134 3.66 -0.24 0.54
N LYS A 135 3.07 0.63 1.37
CA LYS A 135 3.75 1.77 2.02
C LYS A 135 4.80 1.31 3.02
N LEU A 136 4.63 0.12 3.60
CA LEU A 136 5.61 -0.50 4.51
C LEU A 136 6.80 -1.12 3.76
N ILE A 137 6.69 -1.31 2.44
CA ILE A 137 7.76 -1.88 1.62
C ILE A 137 8.59 -0.74 1.04
N LYS A 138 9.76 -0.49 1.63
CA LYS A 138 10.63 0.65 1.23
C LYS A 138 11.36 0.43 -0.09
N SER A 139 11.65 -0.82 -0.48
CA SER A 139 12.45 -1.16 -1.66
C SER A 139 11.59 -1.40 -2.89
N ASP A 140 11.85 -0.66 -3.97
CA ASP A 140 11.19 -0.88 -5.26
C ASP A 140 11.50 -2.27 -5.84
N LYS A 141 12.73 -2.78 -5.64
CA LYS A 141 13.09 -4.15 -6.03
C LYS A 141 12.21 -5.18 -5.33
N LYS A 142 11.91 -4.97 -4.03
CA LYS A 142 11.03 -5.88 -3.28
C LYS A 142 9.58 -5.79 -3.76
N ILE A 143 9.11 -4.61 -4.15
CA ILE A 143 7.79 -4.43 -4.79
C ILE A 143 7.72 -5.22 -6.10
N GLU A 144 8.75 -5.14 -6.95
CA GLU A 144 8.83 -5.88 -8.22
C GLU A 144 8.81 -7.41 -8.00
N GLU A 145 9.54 -7.91 -6.99
CA GLU A 145 9.56 -9.33 -6.62
C GLU A 145 8.17 -9.81 -6.17
N ILE A 146 7.54 -9.09 -5.23
CA ILE A 146 6.22 -9.46 -4.71
C ILE A 146 5.15 -9.37 -5.81
N ALA A 147 5.18 -8.33 -6.65
CA ALA A 147 4.25 -8.18 -7.77
C ALA A 147 4.35 -9.36 -8.77
N LYS A 148 5.56 -9.88 -9.02
CA LYS A 148 5.75 -11.09 -9.85
C LYS A 148 5.12 -12.32 -9.21
N GLU A 149 5.30 -12.50 -7.90
CA GLU A 149 4.70 -13.64 -7.18
C GLU A 149 3.17 -13.54 -7.17
N ILE A 150 2.59 -12.36 -6.92
CA ILE A 150 1.13 -12.14 -7.00
C ILE A 150 0.59 -12.57 -8.36
N LYS A 151 1.23 -12.14 -9.46
CA LYS A 151 0.82 -12.47 -10.84
C LYS A 151 0.95 -13.96 -11.18
N ARG A 152 1.71 -14.75 -10.40
CA ARG A 152 1.88 -16.20 -10.55
C ARG A 152 0.89 -17.04 -9.75
N VAL A 153 0.18 -16.45 -8.80
CA VAL A 153 -0.81 -17.16 -7.99
C VAL A 153 -1.92 -17.68 -8.91
N PRO A 154 -2.19 -19.00 -8.96
CA PRO A 154 -3.25 -19.55 -9.81
C PRO A 154 -4.60 -18.92 -9.53
N GLY A 155 -5.28 -18.48 -10.59
CA GLY A 155 -6.60 -17.85 -10.49
C GLY A 155 -6.60 -16.38 -10.01
N CYS A 156 -5.46 -15.84 -9.59
CA CYS A 156 -5.33 -14.43 -9.25
C CYS A 156 -5.35 -13.59 -10.55
N LEU A 157 -6.47 -12.92 -10.79
CA LEU A 157 -6.64 -12.07 -11.95
C LEU A 157 -6.31 -10.62 -11.60
N VAL A 158 -5.61 -9.97 -12.50
CA VAL A 158 -5.15 -8.58 -12.35
C VAL A 158 -5.58 -7.78 -13.57
N ASP A 159 -6.03 -6.54 -13.36
CA ASP A 159 -6.18 -5.54 -14.41
C ASP A 159 -5.48 -4.24 -14.01
N VAL A 160 -4.87 -3.56 -15.00
CA VAL A 160 -4.08 -2.36 -14.75
C VAL A 160 -4.31 -1.33 -15.84
N ILE A 161 -4.65 -0.11 -15.45
CA ILE A 161 -4.70 1.06 -16.34
C ILE A 161 -3.55 2.00 -15.93
N ALA A 162 -2.63 2.25 -16.85
CA ALA A 162 -1.55 3.22 -16.70
C ALA A 162 -1.80 4.45 -17.59
N LEU A 163 -2.25 5.55 -17.00
CA LEU A 163 -2.43 6.82 -17.69
C LEU A 163 -1.08 7.54 -17.77
N MET A 164 -0.39 7.37 -18.91
CA MET A 164 0.87 8.07 -19.18
C MET A 164 0.65 9.59 -19.14
N PRO A 165 1.70 10.42 -18.88
CA PRO A 165 1.54 11.86 -18.67
C PRO A 165 0.72 12.57 -19.75
N GLU A 166 0.98 12.33 -21.02
CA GLU A 166 0.22 12.94 -22.12
C GLU A 166 -1.27 12.60 -22.07
N THR A 167 -1.59 11.31 -21.83
CA THR A 167 -2.99 10.85 -21.70
C THR A 167 -3.64 11.43 -20.46
N TYR A 168 -2.90 11.44 -19.34
CA TYR A 168 -3.36 12.04 -18.10
C TYR A 168 -3.68 13.53 -18.28
N ASN A 169 -2.77 14.30 -18.90
CA ASN A 169 -2.93 15.74 -19.12
C ASN A 169 -4.14 16.05 -20.01
N ARG A 170 -4.37 15.23 -21.07
CA ARG A 170 -5.55 15.32 -21.92
C ARG A 170 -6.85 15.06 -21.15
N LEU A 171 -6.87 14.03 -20.30
CA LEU A 171 -8.05 13.73 -19.45
C LEU A 171 -8.25 14.84 -18.41
N TYR A 172 -7.18 15.31 -17.78
CA TYR A 172 -7.26 16.40 -16.81
C TYR A 172 -7.77 17.70 -17.44
N GLY A 173 -7.37 18.00 -18.68
CA GLY A 173 -7.89 19.14 -19.43
C GLY A 173 -9.41 19.10 -19.62
N LYS A 174 -9.98 17.89 -19.75
CA LYS A 174 -11.43 17.67 -19.89
C LYS A 174 -12.16 17.66 -18.54
N MET A 175 -11.66 16.90 -17.57
CA MET A 175 -12.34 16.64 -16.30
C MET A 175 -12.02 17.67 -15.21
N ARG A 176 -10.86 18.32 -15.28
CA ARG A 176 -10.33 19.32 -14.34
C ARG A 176 -10.33 18.91 -12.86
N ASN A 177 -10.39 17.60 -12.61
CA ASN A 177 -10.44 17.03 -11.27
C ASN A 177 -9.78 15.65 -11.25
N VAL A 178 -8.74 15.50 -10.43
CA VAL A 178 -8.01 14.23 -10.27
C VAL A 178 -8.93 13.11 -9.76
N ASN A 179 -9.86 13.43 -8.85
CA ASN A 179 -10.77 12.42 -8.30
C ASN A 179 -11.76 11.91 -9.36
N GLU A 180 -12.11 12.72 -10.36
CA GLU A 180 -12.93 12.27 -11.49
C GLU A 180 -12.16 11.27 -12.38
N ILE A 181 -10.87 11.54 -12.64
CA ILE A 181 -10.02 10.63 -13.39
C ILE A 181 -9.84 9.31 -12.64
N LEU A 182 -9.63 9.39 -11.32
CA LEU A 182 -9.54 8.21 -10.46
C LEU A 182 -10.86 7.43 -10.45
N GLY A 183 -11.99 8.10 -10.26
CA GLY A 183 -13.31 7.46 -10.27
C GLY A 183 -13.58 6.70 -11.56
N TRP A 184 -13.27 7.30 -12.70
CA TRP A 184 -13.35 6.65 -14.02
C TRP A 184 -12.37 5.47 -14.12
N GLY A 185 -11.13 5.64 -13.65
CA GLY A 185 -10.10 4.59 -13.69
C GLY A 185 -10.46 3.38 -12.82
N HIS A 186 -10.90 3.62 -11.58
CA HIS A 186 -11.35 2.56 -10.66
C HIS A 186 -12.53 1.79 -11.23
N ALA A 187 -13.54 2.49 -11.75
CA ALA A 187 -14.67 1.85 -12.41
C ALA A 187 -14.22 1.01 -13.63
N SER A 188 -13.25 1.52 -14.41
CA SER A 188 -12.79 0.84 -15.63
C SER A 188 -12.04 -0.46 -15.33
N VAL A 189 -11.08 -0.46 -14.36
CA VAL A 189 -10.36 -1.70 -13.98
C VAL A 189 -11.30 -2.72 -13.33
N LEU A 190 -12.32 -2.25 -12.60
CA LEU A 190 -13.34 -3.10 -12.03
C LEU A 190 -14.17 -3.80 -13.11
N GLU A 191 -14.72 -3.05 -14.07
CA GLU A 191 -15.49 -3.59 -15.17
C GLU A 191 -14.68 -4.57 -16.02
N ASN A 192 -13.39 -4.28 -16.28
CA ASN A 192 -12.49 -5.16 -17.01
C ASN A 192 -12.33 -6.51 -16.30
N LEU A 193 -12.13 -6.53 -14.97
CA LEU A 193 -12.05 -7.78 -14.21
C LEU A 193 -13.39 -8.51 -14.18
N LEU A 194 -14.51 -7.81 -14.02
CA LEU A 194 -15.85 -8.41 -14.02
C LEU A 194 -16.24 -9.02 -15.38
N CYS A 195 -15.53 -8.68 -16.47
CA CYS A 195 -15.67 -9.40 -17.73
C CYS A 195 -14.98 -10.77 -17.72
N ARG A 196 -14.11 -11.04 -16.75
CA ARG A 196 -13.25 -12.24 -16.69
C ARG A 196 -13.57 -13.13 -15.48
N VAL A 197 -14.23 -12.59 -14.45
CA VAL A 197 -14.56 -13.31 -13.23
C VAL A 197 -15.82 -12.72 -12.59
N ASP A 198 -16.61 -13.56 -11.97
CA ASP A 198 -17.72 -13.13 -11.13
C ASP A 198 -17.21 -12.88 -9.70
N ALA A 199 -17.56 -11.72 -9.15
CA ALA A 199 -17.25 -11.33 -7.79
C ALA A 199 -18.46 -10.64 -7.17
N PRO A 200 -18.85 -11.00 -5.92
CA PRO A 200 -20.01 -10.41 -5.26
C PRO A 200 -19.75 -8.98 -4.81
N LYS A 201 -18.49 -8.62 -4.51
CA LYS A 201 -18.13 -7.31 -3.99
C LYS A 201 -16.79 -6.79 -4.49
N ALA A 202 -16.61 -5.47 -4.41
CA ALA A 202 -15.32 -4.81 -4.63
C ALA A 202 -15.04 -3.80 -3.52
N ILE A 203 -13.76 -3.67 -3.16
CA ILE A 203 -13.26 -2.76 -2.13
C ILE A 203 -12.18 -1.88 -2.74
N SER A 204 -12.27 -0.58 -2.51
CA SER A 204 -11.26 0.41 -2.91
C SER A 204 -10.75 1.17 -1.71
N ASP A 205 -9.46 1.56 -1.72
CA ASP A 205 -8.98 2.57 -0.78
C ASP A 205 -9.68 3.90 -1.04
N GLN A 206 -9.95 4.65 0.03
CA GLN A 206 -10.75 5.87 -0.07
C GLN A 206 -9.89 7.05 -0.54
N PHE A 207 -10.09 7.48 -1.77
CA PHE A 207 -9.47 8.68 -2.33
C PHE A 207 -10.45 9.87 -2.47
N ALA A 208 -11.74 9.64 -2.37
CA ALA A 208 -12.81 10.64 -2.50
C ALA A 208 -13.74 10.63 -1.27
N ARG A 209 -14.48 11.73 -1.07
CA ARG A 209 -15.41 11.87 0.07
C ARG A 209 -16.59 10.89 0.00
N THR A 210 -17.01 10.50 -1.21
CA THR A 210 -18.17 9.64 -1.42
C THR A 210 -17.86 8.58 -2.49
N GLU A 211 -18.46 7.41 -2.34
CA GLU A 211 -18.41 6.31 -3.31
C GLU A 211 -19.03 6.70 -4.66
N TRP A 212 -19.90 7.71 -4.68
CA TRP A 212 -20.54 8.21 -5.90
C TRP A 212 -19.53 8.61 -6.98
N THR A 213 -18.35 9.08 -6.59
CA THR A 213 -17.27 9.42 -7.52
C THR A 213 -16.86 8.24 -8.40
N ILE A 214 -16.96 7.01 -7.90
CA ILE A 214 -16.72 5.79 -8.68
C ILE A 214 -18.04 5.26 -9.27
N LYS A 215 -19.09 5.16 -8.43
CA LYS A 215 -20.37 4.52 -8.80
C LYS A 215 -21.01 5.11 -10.04
N LYS A 216 -20.88 6.43 -10.29
CA LYS A 216 -21.41 7.09 -11.50
C LYS A 216 -20.72 6.64 -12.80
N HIS A 217 -19.51 6.06 -12.73
CA HIS A 217 -18.76 5.54 -13.87
C HIS A 217 -18.93 4.03 -14.06
N LEU A 218 -19.57 3.33 -13.12
CA LEU A 218 -19.84 1.90 -13.23
C LEU A 218 -20.83 1.63 -14.37
N LYS A 219 -20.53 0.57 -15.11
CA LYS A 219 -21.37 0.04 -16.19
C LYS A 219 -22.28 -1.08 -15.64
N GLU A 220 -22.76 -1.94 -16.54
CA GLU A 220 -23.78 -2.94 -16.20
C GLU A 220 -23.34 -3.97 -15.16
N LYS A 221 -22.09 -4.42 -15.20
CA LYS A 221 -21.58 -5.43 -14.27
C LYS A 221 -21.24 -4.82 -12.92
N GLY A 222 -20.54 -3.71 -12.90
CA GLY A 222 -20.16 -3.04 -11.66
C GLY A 222 -21.34 -2.48 -10.86
N LYS A 223 -22.46 -2.13 -11.53
CA LYS A 223 -23.69 -1.70 -10.84
C LYS A 223 -24.40 -2.82 -10.06
N LYS A 224 -24.11 -4.09 -10.39
CA LYS A 224 -24.75 -5.26 -9.79
C LYS A 224 -24.02 -5.80 -8.56
N ILE A 225 -22.77 -5.35 -8.34
CA ILE A 225 -21.98 -5.82 -7.21
C ILE A 225 -22.03 -4.85 -6.03
N GLU A 226 -21.74 -5.35 -4.85
CA GLU A 226 -21.56 -4.54 -3.64
C GLU A 226 -20.21 -3.82 -3.72
N PHE A 227 -20.22 -2.48 -3.80
CA PHE A 227 -19.02 -1.66 -3.89
C PHE A 227 -18.82 -0.80 -2.64
N HIS A 228 -17.63 -0.90 -2.03
CA HIS A 228 -17.24 -0.15 -0.84
C HIS A 228 -15.95 0.63 -1.03
N GLN A 229 -15.93 1.86 -0.50
CA GLN A 229 -14.69 2.59 -0.21
C GLN A 229 -14.43 2.56 1.30
N ARG A 230 -13.21 2.21 1.69
CA ARG A 230 -12.82 2.15 3.10
C ARG A 230 -11.54 2.95 3.33
N HIS A 231 -11.47 3.67 4.44
CA HIS A 231 -10.19 4.21 4.93
C HIS A 231 -9.27 3.07 5.34
N LYS A 232 -7.99 3.17 4.99
CA LYS A 232 -6.98 2.15 5.28
C LYS A 232 -7.38 0.76 4.74
N ALA A 233 -7.96 0.75 3.54
CA ALA A 233 -8.37 -0.48 2.90
C ALA A 233 -7.18 -1.39 2.54
N GLU A 234 -5.95 -0.90 2.61
CA GLU A 234 -4.71 -1.66 2.46
C GLU A 234 -4.52 -2.77 3.52
N SER A 235 -5.34 -2.82 4.56
CA SER A 235 -5.43 -3.98 5.46
C SER A 235 -6.10 -5.20 4.81
N ASP A 236 -6.89 -5.00 3.76
CA ASP A 236 -7.50 -6.04 2.95
C ASP A 236 -6.48 -6.59 1.94
N TYR A 237 -6.34 -7.93 1.86
CA TYR A 237 -5.35 -8.57 0.97
C TYR A 237 -5.55 -8.25 -0.51
N ALA A 238 -6.79 -8.10 -0.96
CA ALA A 238 -7.08 -7.74 -2.36
C ALA A 238 -6.61 -6.33 -2.68
N VAL A 239 -6.89 -5.36 -1.79
CA VAL A 239 -6.47 -3.96 -1.93
C VAL A 239 -4.95 -3.84 -1.77
N ALA A 240 -4.35 -4.53 -0.81
CA ALA A 240 -2.89 -4.56 -0.63
C ALA A 240 -2.18 -5.11 -1.88
N ALA A 241 -2.71 -6.18 -2.47
CA ALA A 241 -2.18 -6.71 -3.73
C ALA A 241 -2.33 -5.71 -4.88
N ALA A 242 -3.48 -5.04 -5.02
CA ALA A 242 -3.71 -3.99 -6.02
C ALA A 242 -2.73 -2.82 -5.84
N SER A 243 -2.48 -2.39 -4.61
CA SER A 243 -1.50 -1.35 -4.26
C SER A 243 -0.08 -1.71 -4.73
N ILE A 244 0.36 -2.95 -4.46
CA ILE A 244 1.66 -3.45 -4.90
C ILE A 244 1.77 -3.48 -6.43
N ILE A 245 0.73 -3.97 -7.12
CA ILE A 245 0.68 -4.02 -8.59
C ILE A 245 0.69 -2.61 -9.19
N ALA A 246 -0.11 -1.69 -8.65
CA ALA A 246 -0.13 -0.30 -9.12
C ALA A 246 1.22 0.39 -8.94
N ARG A 247 1.88 0.16 -7.80
CA ARG A 247 3.20 0.73 -7.51
C ARG A 247 4.30 0.12 -8.37
N GLU A 248 4.27 -1.20 -8.62
CA GLU A 248 5.23 -1.85 -9.53
C GLU A 248 5.14 -1.24 -10.93
N GLU A 249 3.93 -1.15 -11.48
CA GLU A 249 3.71 -0.58 -12.80
C GLU A 249 4.12 0.89 -12.87
N PHE A 250 3.81 1.69 -11.84
CA PHE A 250 4.23 3.09 -11.75
C PHE A 250 5.75 3.22 -11.78
N VAL A 251 6.48 2.47 -10.95
CA VAL A 251 7.95 2.50 -10.87
C VAL A 251 8.56 2.08 -12.20
N ARG A 252 8.05 1.02 -12.80
CA ARG A 252 8.50 0.51 -14.09
C ARG A 252 8.35 1.56 -15.19
N ARG A 253 7.18 2.21 -15.29
CA ARG A 253 6.92 3.26 -16.29
C ARG A 253 7.73 4.52 -16.02
N LEU A 254 7.87 4.93 -14.77
CA LEU A 254 8.69 6.09 -14.41
C LEU A 254 10.16 5.88 -14.84
N ARG A 255 10.70 4.69 -14.60
CA ARG A 255 12.06 4.30 -15.03
C ARG A 255 12.20 4.32 -16.55
N GLN A 256 11.20 3.80 -17.29
CA GLN A 256 11.18 3.86 -18.76
C GLN A 256 11.21 5.31 -19.28
N LEU A 257 10.42 6.22 -18.68
CA LEU A 257 10.44 7.63 -19.02
C LEU A 257 11.80 8.26 -18.72
N GLY A 258 12.43 7.95 -17.58
CA GLY A 258 13.77 8.44 -17.22
C GLY A 258 14.82 7.98 -18.24
N THR A 259 14.79 6.70 -18.62
CA THR A 259 15.69 6.16 -19.68
C THR A 259 15.49 6.89 -21.01
N LYS A 260 14.21 7.11 -21.43
CA LYS A 260 13.90 7.86 -22.65
C LYS A 260 14.41 9.29 -22.60
N ALA A 261 14.33 9.95 -21.44
CA ALA A 261 14.81 11.33 -21.25
C ALA A 261 16.34 11.42 -21.06
N GLY A 262 17.02 10.32 -20.75
CA GLY A 262 18.43 10.29 -20.36
C GLY A 262 18.70 11.07 -19.07
N ILE A 263 17.75 11.05 -18.12
CA ILE A 263 17.85 11.63 -16.77
C ILE A 263 17.08 10.79 -15.78
N ASP A 264 17.45 10.87 -14.50
CA ASP A 264 16.67 10.26 -13.43
C ASP A 264 15.44 11.13 -13.09
N LEU A 265 14.26 10.50 -13.06
CA LEU A 265 13.00 11.16 -12.72
C LEU A 265 12.60 10.81 -11.28
N PRO A 266 12.79 11.73 -10.32
CA PRO A 266 12.47 11.46 -8.93
C PRO A 266 10.96 11.40 -8.68
N LYS A 267 10.57 10.59 -7.70
CA LYS A 267 9.19 10.50 -7.18
C LYS A 267 8.80 11.73 -6.37
N GLY A 268 7.51 11.92 -6.18
CA GLY A 268 6.94 12.99 -5.36
C GLY A 268 6.89 14.34 -6.08
N ALA A 269 6.99 15.43 -5.29
CA ALA A 269 6.93 16.82 -5.78
C ALA A 269 7.94 17.72 -5.05
N SER A 270 9.09 17.19 -4.67
CA SER A 270 10.15 17.84 -3.91
C SER A 270 11.02 18.79 -4.75
N SER A 271 12.05 19.38 -4.14
CA SER A 271 13.07 20.19 -4.83
C SER A 271 13.86 19.38 -5.87
N LEU A 272 14.05 18.09 -5.69
CA LEU A 272 14.69 17.21 -6.67
C LEU A 272 13.86 17.12 -7.96
N VAL A 273 12.55 17.08 -7.84
CA VAL A 273 11.61 17.09 -8.99
C VAL A 273 11.77 18.38 -9.78
N LYS A 274 11.88 19.54 -9.10
CA LYS A 274 12.11 20.82 -9.76
C LYS A 274 13.43 20.83 -10.56
N LYS A 275 14.52 20.30 -10.00
CA LYS A 275 15.81 20.19 -10.69
C LYS A 275 15.71 19.30 -11.93
N ALA A 276 15.06 18.15 -11.83
CA ALA A 276 14.85 17.24 -12.96
C ALA A 276 13.97 17.87 -14.06
N ALA A 277 12.91 18.63 -13.69
CA ALA A 277 12.09 19.37 -14.64
C ALA A 277 12.89 20.43 -15.41
N ALA A 278 13.76 21.19 -14.71
CA ALA A 278 14.67 22.14 -15.36
C ALA A 278 15.65 21.45 -16.33
N GLN A 279 16.13 20.25 -16.00
CA GLN A 279 16.99 19.46 -16.90
C GLN A 279 16.25 19.02 -18.17
N LEU A 280 14.98 18.61 -18.07
CA LEU A 280 14.15 18.27 -19.25
C LEU A 280 14.01 19.47 -20.17
N ILE A 281 13.68 20.64 -19.63
CA ILE A 281 13.54 21.89 -20.39
C ILE A 281 14.86 22.27 -21.06
N LYS A 282 15.99 22.20 -20.33
CA LYS A 282 17.33 22.47 -20.90
C LYS A 282 17.66 21.51 -22.05
N LYS A 283 17.16 20.29 -22.04
CA LYS A 283 17.30 19.33 -23.14
C LYS A 283 16.26 19.50 -24.26
N SER A 284 15.44 20.54 -24.21
CA SER A 284 14.33 20.78 -25.14
C SER A 284 13.32 19.62 -25.23
N LEU A 285 13.16 18.87 -24.13
CA LEU A 285 12.17 17.80 -24.05
C LEU A 285 10.83 18.36 -23.55
N PRO A 286 9.70 17.99 -24.18
CA PRO A 286 8.39 18.50 -23.80
C PRO A 286 7.98 17.99 -22.41
N LEU A 287 7.78 18.88 -21.46
CA LEU A 287 7.53 18.53 -20.06
C LEU A 287 6.25 17.72 -19.87
N ASP A 288 5.23 17.98 -20.66
CA ASP A 288 3.92 17.29 -20.65
C ASP A 288 3.99 15.81 -21.05
N ALA A 289 5.04 15.40 -21.78
CA ALA A 289 5.30 13.99 -22.08
C ALA A 289 5.87 13.20 -20.87
N TYR A 290 6.34 13.89 -19.83
CA TYR A 290 6.98 13.28 -18.66
C TYR A 290 6.25 13.57 -17.34
N ALA A 291 5.47 14.65 -17.29
CA ALA A 291 4.92 15.19 -16.05
C ALA A 291 3.40 15.45 -16.14
N LYS A 292 2.75 15.40 -14.97
CA LYS A 292 1.35 15.79 -14.77
C LYS A 292 1.24 17.30 -14.57
N MET A 293 0.78 18.01 -15.61
CA MET A 293 0.84 19.47 -15.72
C MET A 293 -0.07 20.25 -14.76
N HIS A 294 -0.96 19.57 -14.02
CA HIS A 294 -1.81 20.21 -13.01
C HIS A 294 -1.09 20.56 -11.70
N PHE A 295 0.12 20.02 -11.48
CA PHE A 295 0.90 20.33 -10.28
C PHE A 295 1.40 21.79 -10.30
N LYS A 296 1.37 22.45 -9.13
CA LYS A 296 1.89 23.82 -8.97
C LYS A 296 3.36 23.98 -9.40
N THR A 297 4.13 22.90 -9.38
CA THR A 297 5.49 22.85 -9.89
C THR A 297 5.58 23.30 -11.35
N CYS A 298 4.56 23.05 -12.18
CA CYS A 298 4.50 23.49 -13.56
C CYS A 298 4.43 24.99 -13.72
N LEU A 299 3.75 25.70 -12.82
CA LEU A 299 3.57 27.15 -12.90
C LEU A 299 4.91 27.90 -12.89
N LEU A 300 5.95 27.30 -12.32
CA LEU A 300 7.32 27.88 -12.30
C LEU A 300 7.98 27.86 -13.70
N TYR A 301 7.46 27.09 -14.64
CA TYR A 301 8.07 26.89 -15.97
C TYR A 301 7.15 27.28 -17.12
N THR A 302 5.85 27.52 -16.84
CA THR A 302 4.84 27.89 -17.84
C THR A 302 4.41 29.35 -17.76
N SER A 303 4.77 30.07 -16.68
CA SER A 303 4.55 31.52 -16.59
C SER A 303 5.63 32.21 -17.43
N PRO A 304 5.27 33.18 -18.31
CA PRO A 304 6.26 34.02 -18.97
C PRO A 304 7.10 34.73 -17.90
N SER A 305 8.43 34.79 -18.12
CA SER A 305 9.34 35.52 -17.27
C SER A 305 8.84 36.98 -17.18
N PRO A 306 8.82 37.61 -16.00
CA PRO A 306 8.45 39.02 -15.90
C PRO A 306 9.55 39.96 -16.41
N ARG A 307 10.43 39.51 -17.29
CA ARG A 307 11.47 40.29 -17.91
C ARG A 307 11.61 39.91 -19.38
N ASP A 308 10.83 40.58 -20.17
CA ASP A 308 11.18 41.05 -21.53
C ASP A 308 10.34 42.30 -21.79
#